data_8243c16c9a3361eb8a56530b4d580bbf
#
_entry.id   8243c16c9a3361eb8a56530b4d580bbf
#
_cell.length_a   1.000
_cell.length_b   1.000
_cell.length_c   1.000
_cell.angle_alpha   90.00
_cell.angle_beta   90.00
_cell.angle_gamma   90.00
#
_symmetry.space_group_name_H-M   'P 1'
#
loop_
_entity.id
_entity.type
_entity.pdbx_description
1 polymer ?
#
loop_
_entity_poly.entity_id
_entity_poly.type
_entity_poly.pdbx_seq_one_letter_code
_entity_poly.pdbx_strand_id
1 'polypeptide(L)'
;VTRPFDLPRATVQPACLAAPQRYVFLLLSEFSQVSFSCAVEALRVANGHDGKRHFSWEILSSDGEPVAASNGLKSVVDGPMTDLHRQDTLVVCGGDNVAQHSTNKILSWVRTQARRGVRVGGVSSAAITLAMAGLLNGRTATVHWDFHNAMLESFPGIDLQDVVFAVDDQRFTCAGGAASIDLMLCLIEQDHGRNLANHVAEKLVYNAPRNPHHSQRLSMQLRSGARNTKLCEAIDIMNDNLESPLTPGEIAEIVGLSSRQLERLFRKHLHTTPKSHYTSLRLRKARDLIFQTNMKLSEISFACGFSSQTHFSKCYRAFFGISPSRDDGRFEAASANRGSFTIA
;
A
#
# COMPACT_ATOMS: atom_id res chain seq x y z
N VAL A 1 13.18 -19.85 -18.14
CA VAL A 1 13.84 -19.41 -16.90
C VAL A 1 13.93 -17.89 -17.01
N THR A 2 12.91 -17.19 -16.55
CA THR A 2 12.83 -15.70 -16.48
C THR A 2 13.82 -15.22 -15.42
N ARG A 3 14.74 -14.34 -15.78
CA ARG A 3 15.71 -13.73 -14.88
C ARG A 3 14.95 -12.85 -13.87
N PRO A 4 15.22 -12.93 -12.56
CA PRO A 4 14.42 -12.24 -11.53
C PRO A 4 14.52 -10.71 -11.51
N PHE A 5 15.48 -10.08 -12.17
CA PHE A 5 15.67 -8.63 -12.13
C PHE A 5 16.17 -8.10 -13.48
N ASP A 6 15.24 -7.71 -14.38
CA ASP A 6 15.55 -6.87 -15.54
C ASP A 6 15.13 -5.42 -15.22
N LEU A 7 15.98 -4.71 -14.46
CA LEU A 7 15.87 -3.26 -14.25
C LEU A 7 16.65 -2.54 -15.37
N PRO A 8 16.21 -1.36 -15.82
CA PRO A 8 16.99 -0.56 -16.76
C PRO A 8 18.38 -0.27 -16.14
N ARG A 9 19.42 -0.63 -16.87
CA ARG A 9 20.82 -0.47 -16.46
C ARG A 9 21.18 1.00 -16.39
N ALA A 10 21.09 1.60 -15.20
CA ALA A 10 21.97 2.69 -14.84
C ALA A 10 23.31 2.05 -14.44
N THR A 11 24.34 2.20 -15.27
CA THR A 11 25.70 1.80 -14.95
C THR A 11 26.26 2.78 -13.90
N VAL A 12 25.94 2.55 -12.63
CA VAL A 12 26.66 3.19 -11.52
C VAL A 12 27.69 2.18 -11.06
N GLN A 13 28.97 2.47 -11.28
CA GLN A 13 30.06 1.75 -10.64
C GLN A 13 29.86 1.81 -9.12
N PRO A 14 29.98 0.69 -8.38
CA PRO A 14 29.86 0.71 -6.92
C PRO A 14 31.03 1.54 -6.37
N ALA A 15 30.73 2.75 -5.91
CA ALA A 15 31.67 3.52 -5.10
C ALA A 15 31.85 2.75 -3.78
N CYS A 16 33.10 2.36 -3.49
CA CYS A 16 33.45 1.76 -2.21
C CYS A 16 33.24 2.83 -1.13
N LEU A 17 32.10 2.86 -0.48
CA LEU A 17 31.81 3.81 0.60
C LEU A 17 32.65 3.44 1.82
N ALA A 18 33.57 4.32 2.19
CA ALA A 18 34.46 4.16 3.36
C ALA A 18 33.67 4.18 4.70
N ALA A 19 32.44 4.66 4.71
CA ALA A 19 31.56 4.70 5.87
C ALA A 19 30.24 3.96 5.58
N PRO A 20 29.59 3.35 6.61
CA PRO A 20 28.30 2.71 6.45
C PRO A 20 27.23 3.68 5.91
N GLN A 21 26.46 3.24 4.94
CA GLN A 21 25.32 4.00 4.46
C GLN A 21 24.28 4.11 5.59
N ARG A 22 23.85 5.34 5.91
CA ARG A 22 22.93 5.58 7.02
C ARG A 22 21.50 5.66 6.53
N TYR A 23 20.65 4.84 7.14
CA TYR A 23 19.18 4.88 7.00
C TYR A 23 18.57 5.54 8.24
N VAL A 24 17.59 6.39 8.04
CA VAL A 24 16.83 7.01 9.13
C VAL A 24 15.36 6.64 8.96
N PHE A 25 14.81 5.97 9.97
CA PHE A 25 13.42 5.56 9.98
C PHE A 25 12.59 6.54 10.83
N LEU A 26 11.66 7.24 10.20
CA LEU A 26 10.68 8.07 10.92
C LEU A 26 9.42 7.24 11.16
N LEU A 27 9.14 6.91 12.42
CA LEU A 27 7.93 6.21 12.81
C LEU A 27 6.80 7.20 13.05
N LEU A 28 5.70 7.06 12.29
CA LEU A 28 4.44 7.75 12.56
C LEU A 28 3.61 6.94 13.56
N SER A 29 2.76 7.57 14.35
CA SER A 29 1.84 6.83 15.22
C SER A 29 1.03 5.82 14.40
N GLU A 30 0.74 4.67 15.00
CA GLU A 30 0.04 3.56 14.35
C GLU A 30 0.75 2.99 13.10
N PHE A 31 2.07 3.14 13.01
CA PHE A 31 2.85 2.59 11.90
C PHE A 31 2.73 1.06 11.79
N SER A 32 2.95 0.53 10.60
CA SER A 32 2.98 -0.91 10.35
C SER A 32 4.27 -1.53 10.89
N GLN A 33 4.18 -2.22 12.04
CA GLN A 33 5.32 -2.87 12.67
C GLN A 33 6.03 -3.86 11.73
N VAL A 34 5.27 -4.64 10.97
CA VAL A 34 5.85 -5.61 10.03
C VAL A 34 6.63 -4.92 8.91
N SER A 35 6.13 -3.81 8.37
CA SER A 35 6.81 -3.08 7.30
C SER A 35 8.14 -2.49 7.77
N PHE A 36 8.15 -1.89 8.95
CA PHE A 36 9.33 -1.36 9.59
C PHE A 36 10.35 -2.46 9.91
N SER A 37 9.93 -3.53 10.59
CA SER A 37 10.82 -4.64 10.98
C SER A 37 11.43 -5.32 9.76
N CYS A 38 10.66 -5.57 8.70
CA CYS A 38 11.16 -6.13 7.45
C CYS A 38 12.25 -5.26 6.81
N ALA A 39 12.08 -3.93 6.86
CA ALA A 39 13.07 -3.01 6.30
C ALA A 39 14.37 -2.99 7.13
N VAL A 40 14.28 -2.90 8.45
CA VAL A 40 15.47 -2.89 9.34
C VAL A 40 16.20 -4.23 9.31
N GLU A 41 15.47 -5.35 9.32
CA GLU A 41 16.07 -6.70 9.29
C GLU A 41 16.87 -6.96 8.00
N ALA A 42 16.44 -6.43 6.87
CA ALA A 42 17.23 -6.52 5.64
C ALA A 42 18.60 -5.84 5.78
N LEU A 43 18.66 -4.66 6.40
CA LEU A 43 19.92 -3.95 6.67
C LEU A 43 20.79 -4.68 7.69
N ARG A 44 20.17 -5.20 8.77
CA ARG A 44 20.89 -5.96 9.80
C ARG A 44 21.55 -7.21 9.22
N VAL A 45 20.83 -7.94 8.39
CA VAL A 45 21.34 -9.17 7.76
C VAL A 45 22.47 -8.85 6.76
N ALA A 46 22.34 -7.76 6.00
CA ALA A 46 23.39 -7.31 5.09
C ALA A 46 24.73 -7.05 5.79
N ASN A 47 24.71 -6.50 7.00
CA ASN A 47 25.92 -6.27 7.81
C ASN A 47 26.62 -7.56 8.26
N GLY A 48 25.97 -8.72 8.16
CA GLY A 48 26.55 -10.02 8.53
C GLY A 48 27.26 -10.76 7.39
N HIS A 49 27.31 -10.18 6.17
CA HIS A 49 27.76 -10.92 4.99
C HIS A 49 29.27 -11.16 4.93
N ASP A 50 30.07 -10.12 5.08
CA ASP A 50 31.52 -10.17 4.85
C ASP A 50 32.33 -9.57 6.02
N GLY A 51 31.71 -9.44 7.19
CA GLY A 51 32.30 -8.82 8.37
C GLY A 51 32.40 -7.29 8.30
N LYS A 52 31.87 -6.68 7.23
CA LYS A 52 31.83 -5.22 7.07
C LYS A 52 30.48 -4.67 7.54
N ARG A 53 30.52 -3.47 8.08
CA ARG A 53 29.29 -2.73 8.40
C ARG A 53 28.89 -1.91 7.18
N HIS A 54 28.00 -2.47 6.33
CA HIS A 54 27.48 -1.80 5.14
C HIS A 54 26.48 -0.71 5.48
N PHE A 55 25.70 -0.90 6.54
CA PHE A 55 24.59 -0.02 6.93
C PHE A 55 24.63 0.36 8.39
N SER A 56 24.20 1.56 8.68
CA SER A 56 23.78 2.01 10.01
C SER A 56 22.38 2.55 9.92
N TRP A 57 21.64 2.54 11.03
CA TRP A 57 20.30 3.11 11.05
C TRP A 57 20.05 3.84 12.36
N GLU A 58 19.10 4.74 12.30
CA GLU A 58 18.56 5.50 13.41
C GLU A 58 17.05 5.52 13.30
N ILE A 59 16.36 5.44 14.42
CA ILE A 59 14.90 5.39 14.51
C ILE A 59 14.44 6.67 15.19
N LEU A 60 13.62 7.46 14.52
CA LEU A 60 13.14 8.74 15.01
C LEU A 60 11.61 8.75 15.15
N SER A 61 11.14 9.60 16.04
CA SER A 61 9.74 10.04 16.11
C SER A 61 9.64 11.55 16.01
N SER A 62 8.44 12.09 15.97
CA SER A 62 8.23 13.55 15.86
C SER A 62 8.77 14.35 17.06
N ASP A 63 8.85 13.72 18.22
CA ASP A 63 9.15 14.32 19.52
C ASP A 63 10.23 13.58 20.33
N GLY A 64 10.66 12.41 19.85
CA GLY A 64 11.63 11.55 20.54
C GLY A 64 11.01 10.55 21.51
N GLU A 65 9.68 10.54 21.64
CA GLU A 65 8.99 9.60 22.52
C GLU A 65 8.73 8.26 21.80
N PRO A 66 8.61 7.14 22.54
CA PRO A 66 8.28 5.83 21.98
C PRO A 66 6.95 5.85 21.22
N VAL A 67 6.91 5.20 20.04
CA VAL A 67 5.76 5.20 19.14
C VAL A 67 5.01 3.88 19.22
N ALA A 68 3.68 3.95 19.36
CA ALA A 68 2.81 2.78 19.25
C ALA A 68 2.56 2.44 17.77
N ALA A 69 2.78 1.18 17.41
CA ALA A 69 2.41 0.62 16.12
C ALA A 69 0.90 0.29 16.07
N SER A 70 0.36 0.03 14.88
CA SER A 70 -1.07 -0.32 14.69
C SER A 70 -1.48 -1.62 15.40
N ASN A 71 -0.53 -2.50 15.70
CA ASN A 71 -0.76 -3.73 16.46
C ASN A 71 -0.66 -3.55 18.00
N GLY A 72 -0.46 -2.31 18.50
CA GLY A 72 -0.35 -1.97 19.91
C GLY A 72 1.04 -2.13 20.53
N LEU A 73 2.02 -2.68 19.82
CA LEU A 73 3.41 -2.74 20.30
C LEU A 73 4.03 -1.34 20.30
N LYS A 74 4.81 -1.02 21.30
CA LYS A 74 5.56 0.24 21.38
C LYS A 74 6.99 0.02 20.98
N SER A 75 7.47 0.85 20.03
CA SER A 75 8.87 0.89 19.63
C SER A 75 9.58 2.05 20.29
N VAL A 76 10.71 1.76 20.92
CA VAL A 76 11.64 2.79 21.41
C VAL A 76 12.31 3.42 20.19
N VAL A 77 12.57 4.71 20.27
CA VAL A 77 13.27 5.50 19.24
C VAL A 77 14.58 6.06 19.78
N ASP A 78 15.48 6.41 18.89
CA ASP A 78 16.79 6.98 19.25
C ASP A 78 16.70 8.49 19.55
N GLY A 79 15.66 9.15 19.04
CA GLY A 79 15.43 10.57 19.31
C GLY A 79 14.34 11.22 18.47
N PRO A 80 14.20 12.55 18.60
CA PRO A 80 13.28 13.34 17.79
C PRO A 80 13.82 13.57 16.37
N MET A 81 12.96 14.10 15.48
CA MET A 81 13.36 14.54 14.15
C MET A 81 14.50 15.57 14.23
N THR A 82 15.64 15.23 13.63
CA THR A 82 16.85 16.06 13.53
C THR A 82 17.22 16.31 12.07
N ASP A 83 18.14 17.23 11.80
CA ASP A 83 18.65 17.46 10.46
C ASP A 83 19.46 16.24 9.96
N LEU A 84 19.22 15.85 8.74
CA LEU A 84 19.86 14.71 8.09
C LEU A 84 20.99 15.18 7.15
N HIS A 85 21.95 14.30 6.92
CA HIS A 85 22.98 14.51 5.91
C HIS A 85 22.46 14.15 4.52
N ARG A 86 22.97 14.80 3.48
CA ARG A 86 22.56 14.55 2.09
C ARG A 86 22.72 13.09 1.65
N GLN A 87 23.66 12.37 2.26
CA GLN A 87 23.93 10.96 1.94
C GLN A 87 23.01 9.98 2.70
N ASP A 88 22.20 10.48 3.63
CA ASP A 88 21.27 9.64 4.38
C ASP A 88 20.08 9.22 3.51
N THR A 89 19.48 8.11 3.86
CA THR A 89 18.22 7.64 3.29
C THR A 89 17.14 7.70 4.35
N LEU A 90 16.12 8.53 4.14
CA LEU A 90 14.96 8.65 5.02
C LEU A 90 13.87 7.68 4.58
N VAL A 91 13.41 6.84 5.50
CA VAL A 91 12.26 5.94 5.32
C VAL A 91 11.15 6.35 6.28
N VAL A 92 10.06 6.90 5.76
CA VAL A 92 8.87 7.19 6.56
C VAL A 92 8.06 5.91 6.71
N CYS A 93 7.73 5.53 7.94
CA CYS A 93 6.94 4.34 8.25
C CYS A 93 5.51 4.76 8.63
N GLY A 94 4.55 4.47 7.75
CA GLY A 94 3.13 4.73 7.97
C GLY A 94 2.36 3.45 8.33
N GLY A 95 1.10 3.62 8.68
CA GLY A 95 0.17 2.55 9.04
C GLY A 95 -1.26 3.10 9.03
N ASP A 96 -2.02 2.84 10.08
CA ASP A 96 -3.40 3.29 10.18
C ASP A 96 -3.46 4.82 10.40
N ASN A 97 -4.56 5.45 10.01
CA ASN A 97 -4.82 6.89 10.19
C ASN A 97 -3.67 7.83 9.77
N VAL A 98 -2.87 7.42 8.79
CA VAL A 98 -1.62 8.09 8.39
C VAL A 98 -1.80 9.59 8.07
N ALA A 99 -2.94 9.98 7.47
CA ALA A 99 -3.22 11.38 7.16
C ALA A 99 -3.33 12.25 8.43
N GLN A 100 -3.91 11.73 9.51
CA GLN A 100 -4.03 12.43 10.80
C GLN A 100 -2.67 12.53 11.50
N HIS A 101 -1.83 11.49 11.36
CA HIS A 101 -0.48 11.45 11.94
C HIS A 101 0.55 12.24 11.14
N SER A 102 0.24 12.62 9.90
CA SER A 102 1.07 13.47 9.03
C SER A 102 0.91 14.94 9.35
N THR A 103 1.34 15.35 10.54
CA THR A 103 1.22 16.75 11.01
C THR A 103 2.02 17.71 10.14
N ASN A 104 1.67 19.01 10.15
CA ASN A 104 2.40 20.06 9.43
C ASN A 104 3.90 20.11 9.80
N LYS A 105 4.25 19.79 11.07
CA LYS A 105 5.64 19.68 11.53
C LYS A 105 6.38 18.59 10.77
N ILE A 106 5.79 17.38 10.67
CA ILE A 106 6.35 16.23 9.95
C ILE A 106 6.48 16.54 8.45
N LEU A 107 5.39 17.04 7.82
CA LEU A 107 5.39 17.37 6.40
C LEU A 107 6.46 18.41 6.04
N SER A 108 6.59 19.44 6.85
CA SER A 108 7.60 20.48 6.67
C SER A 108 9.03 19.94 6.81
N TRP A 109 9.26 19.10 7.81
CA TRP A 109 10.56 18.47 8.05
C TRP A 109 10.93 17.53 6.90
N VAL A 110 10.07 16.60 6.50
CA VAL A 110 10.30 15.67 5.38
C VAL A 110 10.60 16.45 4.08
N ARG A 111 9.86 17.52 3.82
CA ARG A 111 10.07 18.42 2.67
C ARG A 111 11.44 19.10 2.72
N THR A 112 11.87 19.50 3.90
CA THR A 112 13.18 20.13 4.12
C THR A 112 14.30 19.13 3.85
N GLN A 113 14.22 17.90 4.37
CA GLN A 113 15.24 16.88 4.12
C GLN A 113 15.33 16.54 2.61
N ALA A 114 14.18 16.42 1.94
CA ALA A 114 14.14 16.19 0.49
C ALA A 114 14.82 17.32 -0.32
N ARG A 115 14.61 18.59 0.07
CA ARG A 115 15.29 19.75 -0.56
C ARG A 115 16.79 19.76 -0.32
N ARG A 116 17.26 19.21 0.79
CA ARG A 116 18.69 19.04 1.09
C ARG A 116 19.35 17.91 0.29
N GLY A 117 18.58 17.19 -0.50
CA GLY A 117 19.06 16.11 -1.36
C GLY A 117 19.08 14.74 -0.68
N VAL A 118 18.43 14.60 0.48
CA VAL A 118 18.23 13.30 1.13
C VAL A 118 17.32 12.42 0.25
N ARG A 119 17.71 11.15 0.07
CA ARG A 119 16.86 10.14 -0.56
C ARG A 119 15.70 9.83 0.38
N VAL A 120 14.46 10.04 -0.06
CA VAL A 120 13.28 9.94 0.81
C VAL A 120 12.28 8.94 0.24
N GLY A 121 11.88 8.00 1.06
CA GLY A 121 10.83 7.06 0.69
C GLY A 121 9.85 6.76 1.82
N GLY A 122 8.86 5.95 1.50
CA GLY A 122 7.83 5.55 2.46
C GLY A 122 7.41 4.10 2.31
N VAL A 123 7.11 3.47 3.42
CA VAL A 123 6.58 2.09 3.46
C VAL A 123 5.14 2.07 3.99
N SER A 124 4.35 1.13 3.50
CA SER A 124 2.91 0.99 3.81
C SER A 124 2.11 2.21 3.33
N SER A 125 1.38 2.88 4.20
CA SER A 125 0.58 4.07 3.86
C SER A 125 1.41 5.38 3.83
N ALA A 126 2.70 5.35 4.17
CA ALA A 126 3.52 6.57 4.23
C ALA A 126 3.69 7.30 2.88
N ALA A 127 3.37 6.64 1.75
CA ALA A 127 3.26 7.32 0.46
C ALA A 127 2.26 8.50 0.52
N ILE A 128 1.21 8.42 1.35
CA ILE A 128 0.26 9.53 1.59
C ILE A 128 0.97 10.70 2.25
N THR A 129 1.81 10.46 3.25
CA THR A 129 2.63 11.51 3.89
C THR A 129 3.53 12.21 2.87
N LEU A 130 4.17 11.43 1.99
CA LEU A 130 5.01 11.97 0.92
C LEU A 130 4.21 12.76 -0.13
N ALA A 131 3.01 12.30 -0.47
CA ALA A 131 2.06 12.99 -1.34
C ALA A 131 1.60 14.33 -0.72
N MET A 132 1.18 14.33 0.55
CA MET A 132 0.83 15.54 1.31
C MET A 132 2.01 16.53 1.42
N ALA A 133 3.23 16.01 1.45
CA ALA A 133 4.44 16.84 1.39
C ALA A 133 4.76 17.36 -0.03
N GLY A 134 4.00 16.95 -1.08
CA GLY A 134 4.22 17.34 -2.47
C GLY A 134 5.45 16.70 -3.12
N LEU A 135 5.94 15.60 -2.56
CA LEU A 135 7.19 14.95 -3.00
C LEU A 135 6.99 13.90 -4.10
N LEU A 136 5.73 13.53 -4.40
CA LEU A 136 5.39 12.50 -5.38
C LEU A 136 4.70 13.05 -6.64
N ASN A 137 4.46 14.36 -6.75
CA ASN A 137 3.82 14.95 -7.93
C ASN A 137 4.67 14.69 -9.19
N GLY A 138 4.04 14.15 -10.24
CA GLY A 138 4.68 13.76 -11.49
C GLY A 138 5.64 12.59 -11.38
N ARG A 139 5.58 11.81 -10.31
CA ARG A 139 6.44 10.65 -10.07
C ARG A 139 5.65 9.37 -9.98
N THR A 140 6.30 8.27 -10.33
CA THR A 140 5.75 6.92 -10.13
C THR A 140 5.82 6.54 -8.65
N ALA A 141 4.70 6.11 -8.09
CA ALA A 141 4.58 5.72 -6.71
C ALA A 141 3.65 4.52 -6.51
N THR A 142 3.72 3.91 -5.35
CA THR A 142 2.76 2.93 -4.87
C THR A 142 2.42 3.20 -3.42
N VAL A 143 1.30 2.67 -2.97
CA VAL A 143 0.83 2.71 -1.58
C VAL A 143 0.20 1.37 -1.25
N HIS A 144 0.03 1.03 0.00
CA HIS A 144 -0.72 -0.17 0.39
C HIS A 144 -2.10 -0.18 -0.30
N TRP A 145 -2.50 -1.31 -0.86
CA TRP A 145 -3.72 -1.45 -1.69
C TRP A 145 -5.00 -0.91 -1.02
N ASP A 146 -5.06 -0.94 0.31
CA ASP A 146 -6.18 -0.40 1.11
C ASP A 146 -6.34 1.12 0.94
N PHE A 147 -5.25 1.84 0.68
CA PHE A 147 -5.22 3.28 0.51
C PHE A 147 -5.18 3.72 -0.96
N HIS A 148 -5.16 2.78 -1.90
CA HIS A 148 -4.97 3.08 -3.33
C HIS A 148 -6.05 4.01 -3.88
N ASN A 149 -7.32 3.71 -3.61
CA ASN A 149 -8.45 4.52 -4.07
C ASN A 149 -8.43 5.93 -3.46
N ALA A 150 -8.15 6.05 -2.16
CA ALA A 150 -8.08 7.34 -1.48
C ALA A 150 -6.94 8.20 -2.02
N MET A 151 -5.80 7.58 -2.35
CA MET A 151 -4.65 8.27 -2.91
C MET A 151 -4.90 8.74 -4.34
N LEU A 152 -5.55 7.94 -5.19
CA LEU A 152 -5.98 8.34 -6.54
C LEU A 152 -6.90 9.56 -6.52
N GLU A 153 -7.89 9.55 -5.65
CA GLU A 153 -8.87 10.64 -5.54
C GLU A 153 -8.25 11.92 -4.97
N SER A 154 -7.34 11.79 -4.00
CA SER A 154 -6.77 12.94 -3.30
C SER A 154 -5.55 13.56 -4.01
N PHE A 155 -4.83 12.77 -4.83
CA PHE A 155 -3.56 13.18 -5.43
C PHE A 155 -3.48 12.80 -6.93
N PRO A 156 -4.33 13.37 -7.80
CA PRO A 156 -4.41 12.99 -9.22
C PRO A 156 -3.15 13.30 -10.02
N GLY A 157 -2.22 14.07 -9.48
CA GLY A 157 -0.93 14.39 -10.11
C GLY A 157 0.17 13.34 -9.91
N ILE A 158 -0.13 12.20 -9.28
CA ILE A 158 0.82 11.12 -9.02
C ILE A 158 0.54 9.97 -9.99
N ASP A 159 1.60 9.42 -10.60
CA ASP A 159 1.52 8.17 -11.37
C ASP A 159 1.47 6.98 -10.41
N LEU A 160 0.26 6.69 -9.90
CA LEU A 160 0.05 5.66 -8.88
C LEU A 160 -0.13 4.29 -9.52
N GLN A 161 0.78 3.36 -9.20
CA GLN A 161 0.83 2.00 -9.72
C GLN A 161 0.40 0.95 -8.68
N ASP A 162 -0.35 -0.08 -9.11
CA ASP A 162 -0.69 -1.25 -8.26
C ASP A 162 0.47 -2.27 -8.26
N VAL A 163 1.60 -1.86 -7.71
CA VAL A 163 2.82 -2.68 -7.63
C VAL A 163 3.30 -2.80 -6.19
N VAL A 164 4.11 -3.81 -5.90
CA VAL A 164 4.61 -4.05 -4.53
C VAL A 164 5.54 -2.95 -4.03
N PHE A 165 6.34 -2.35 -4.91
CA PHE A 165 7.16 -1.16 -4.62
C PHE A 165 7.46 -0.40 -5.92
N ALA A 166 7.76 0.89 -5.79
CA ALA A 166 8.20 1.76 -6.87
C ALA A 166 9.45 2.54 -6.42
N VAL A 167 10.43 2.67 -7.34
CA VAL A 167 11.62 3.49 -7.13
C VAL A 167 11.73 4.45 -8.30
N ASP A 168 11.70 5.74 -8.01
CA ASP A 168 11.75 6.84 -8.98
C ASP A 168 12.78 7.84 -8.51
N ASP A 169 14.03 7.71 -9.03
CA ASP A 169 15.18 8.53 -8.69
C ASP A 169 15.45 8.56 -7.16
N GLN A 170 15.31 9.72 -6.53
CA GLN A 170 15.53 9.92 -5.10
C GLN A 170 14.28 9.63 -4.25
N ARG A 171 13.22 9.11 -4.86
CA ARG A 171 11.97 8.75 -4.19
C ARG A 171 11.70 7.27 -4.34
N PHE A 172 11.19 6.67 -3.29
CA PHE A 172 10.75 5.27 -3.33
C PHE A 172 9.53 5.09 -2.42
N THR A 173 8.66 4.19 -2.82
CA THR A 173 7.46 3.84 -2.06
C THR A 173 7.24 2.33 -2.10
N CYS A 174 6.60 1.80 -1.08
CA CYS A 174 6.33 0.38 -0.95
C CYS A 174 4.95 0.12 -0.36
N ALA A 175 4.28 -0.89 -0.87
CA ALA A 175 2.99 -1.35 -0.36
C ALA A 175 3.00 -1.77 1.12
N GLY A 176 4.18 -2.04 1.68
CA GLY A 176 4.32 -2.43 3.08
C GLY A 176 4.21 -3.95 3.30
N GLY A 177 4.11 -4.34 4.58
CA GLY A 177 4.20 -5.75 4.95
C GLY A 177 5.52 -6.35 4.50
N ALA A 178 5.49 -7.61 4.04
CA ALA A 178 6.66 -8.30 3.51
C ALA A 178 7.23 -7.67 2.22
N ALA A 179 6.47 -6.82 1.50
CA ALA A 179 6.98 -6.09 0.34
C ALA A 179 8.11 -5.11 0.70
N SER A 180 8.23 -4.74 1.98
CA SER A 180 9.37 -3.96 2.46
C SER A 180 10.69 -4.69 2.30
N ILE A 181 10.70 -6.04 2.34
CA ILE A 181 11.90 -6.84 2.02
C ILE A 181 12.26 -6.67 0.54
N ASP A 182 11.28 -6.76 -0.37
CA ASP A 182 11.53 -6.62 -1.82
C ASP A 182 12.10 -5.25 -2.15
N LEU A 183 11.54 -4.18 -1.57
CA LEU A 183 12.06 -2.83 -1.70
C LEU A 183 13.52 -2.76 -1.21
N MET A 184 13.81 -3.26 0.01
CA MET A 184 15.15 -3.19 0.57
C MET A 184 16.16 -4.01 -0.22
N LEU A 185 15.77 -5.19 -0.71
CA LEU A 185 16.62 -5.99 -1.61
C LEU A 185 16.96 -5.22 -2.90
N CYS A 186 15.98 -4.51 -3.47
CA CYS A 186 16.20 -3.66 -4.63
C CYS A 186 17.18 -2.52 -4.32
N LEU A 187 17.01 -1.80 -3.19
CA LEU A 187 17.90 -0.72 -2.78
C LEU A 187 19.32 -1.23 -2.48
N ILE A 188 19.43 -2.37 -1.79
CA ILE A 188 20.71 -3.02 -1.50
C ILE A 188 21.41 -3.47 -2.81
N GLU A 189 20.67 -4.04 -3.77
CA GLU A 189 21.21 -4.42 -5.07
C GLU A 189 21.73 -3.21 -5.85
N GLN A 190 20.99 -2.10 -5.85
CA GLN A 190 21.39 -0.85 -6.51
C GLN A 190 22.68 -0.25 -5.92
N ASP A 191 22.78 -0.23 -4.59
CA ASP A 191 23.84 0.51 -3.89
C ASP A 191 25.08 -0.37 -3.62
N HIS A 192 24.90 -1.70 -3.42
CA HIS A 192 25.96 -2.64 -3.01
C HIS A 192 26.10 -3.88 -3.89
N GLY A 193 25.22 -4.04 -4.88
CA GLY A 193 25.28 -5.13 -5.85
C GLY A 193 24.50 -6.38 -5.45
N ARG A 194 24.29 -7.21 -6.46
CA ARG A 194 23.40 -8.40 -6.39
C ARG A 194 23.82 -9.45 -5.36
N ASN A 195 25.13 -9.62 -5.16
CA ASN A 195 25.63 -10.65 -4.25
C ASN A 195 25.19 -10.41 -2.81
N LEU A 196 25.24 -9.15 -2.36
CA LEU A 196 24.76 -8.78 -1.02
C LEU A 196 23.24 -8.93 -0.92
N ALA A 197 22.48 -8.50 -1.92
CA ALA A 197 21.03 -8.66 -1.93
C ALA A 197 20.62 -10.15 -1.88
N ASN A 198 21.27 -11.02 -2.66
CA ASN A 198 21.01 -12.47 -2.63
C ASN A 198 21.30 -13.06 -1.26
N HIS A 199 22.45 -12.68 -0.63
CA HIS A 199 22.76 -13.13 0.73
C HIS A 199 21.67 -12.75 1.73
N VAL A 200 21.16 -11.50 1.65
CA VAL A 200 20.07 -11.04 2.51
C VAL A 200 18.80 -11.87 2.29
N ALA A 201 18.42 -12.13 1.04
CA ALA A 201 17.24 -12.93 0.71
C ALA A 201 17.37 -14.36 1.26
N GLU A 202 18.52 -15.01 1.07
CA GLU A 202 18.80 -16.35 1.59
C GLU A 202 18.73 -16.41 3.12
N LYS A 203 19.33 -15.47 3.81
CA LYS A 203 19.34 -15.40 5.28
C LYS A 203 17.98 -15.11 5.89
N LEU A 204 17.14 -14.34 5.20
CA LEU A 204 15.74 -14.11 5.58
C LEU A 204 14.81 -15.25 5.17
N VAL A 205 15.35 -16.34 4.54
CA VAL A 205 14.54 -17.43 3.98
C VAL A 205 13.47 -16.91 3.02
N TYR A 206 13.79 -15.83 2.30
CA TYR A 206 12.90 -15.16 1.37
C TYR A 206 13.16 -15.64 -0.07
N ASN A 207 12.62 -16.82 -0.40
CA ASN A 207 12.99 -17.59 -1.59
C ASN A 207 12.42 -17.08 -2.92
N ALA A 208 11.49 -16.13 -2.88
CA ALA A 208 10.83 -15.59 -4.07
C ALA A 208 10.69 -14.07 -3.98
N PRO A 209 11.80 -13.30 -4.09
CA PRO A 209 11.75 -11.85 -4.19
C PRO A 209 10.86 -11.43 -5.37
N ARG A 210 9.98 -10.48 -5.12
CA ARG A 210 9.09 -9.92 -6.14
C ARG A 210 9.78 -8.76 -6.84
N ASN A 211 9.53 -8.62 -8.13
CA ASN A 211 9.99 -7.46 -8.88
C ASN A 211 8.96 -6.30 -8.79
N PRO A 212 9.33 -5.06 -9.20
CA PRO A 212 8.44 -3.90 -9.15
C PRO A 212 7.10 -4.09 -9.90
N HIS A 213 7.05 -4.96 -10.89
CA HIS A 213 5.84 -5.18 -11.72
C HIS A 213 4.85 -6.19 -11.12
N HIS A 214 5.15 -6.80 -9.98
CA HIS A 214 4.20 -7.69 -9.32
C HIS A 214 3.09 -6.87 -8.66
N SER A 215 1.83 -7.25 -8.93
CA SER A 215 0.67 -6.70 -8.22
C SER A 215 0.72 -7.05 -6.73
N GLN A 216 0.26 -6.14 -5.89
CA GLN A 216 0.18 -6.31 -4.45
C GLN A 216 -0.77 -7.43 -4.04
N ARG A 217 -1.87 -7.58 -4.77
CA ARG A 217 -2.91 -8.57 -4.46
C ARG A 217 -2.62 -9.88 -5.16
N LEU A 218 -2.78 -10.97 -4.41
CA LEU A 218 -2.89 -12.28 -5.04
C LEU A 218 -4.05 -12.22 -6.04
N SER A 219 -3.85 -12.76 -7.25
CA SER A 219 -4.92 -12.84 -8.24
C SER A 219 -6.17 -13.47 -7.61
N MET A 220 -7.35 -13.07 -8.07
CA MET A 220 -8.62 -13.65 -7.57
C MET A 220 -8.65 -15.16 -7.70
N GLN A 221 -7.91 -15.73 -8.65
CA GLN A 221 -7.74 -17.17 -8.81
C GLN A 221 -7.12 -17.83 -7.56
N LEU A 222 -6.10 -17.22 -6.96
CA LEU A 222 -5.46 -17.70 -5.73
C LEU A 222 -6.30 -17.44 -4.49
N ARG A 223 -7.00 -16.30 -4.43
CA ARG A 223 -7.79 -15.88 -3.25
C ARG A 223 -9.10 -16.66 -3.10
N SER A 224 -9.78 -16.96 -4.21
CA SER A 224 -11.09 -17.63 -4.20
C SER A 224 -11.00 -19.14 -4.40
N GLY A 225 -9.81 -19.69 -4.65
CA GLY A 225 -9.67 -21.07 -5.11
C GLY A 225 -10.38 -21.34 -6.46
N ALA A 226 -10.94 -20.28 -7.07
CA ALA A 226 -11.70 -20.38 -8.31
C ALA A 226 -10.72 -20.47 -9.49
N ARG A 227 -10.62 -21.64 -10.08
CA ARG A 227 -9.87 -21.86 -11.34
C ARG A 227 -10.59 -21.26 -12.57
N ASN A 228 -11.56 -20.37 -12.36
CA ASN A 228 -12.36 -19.84 -13.46
C ASN A 228 -11.87 -18.44 -13.87
N THR A 229 -11.06 -18.40 -14.91
CA THR A 229 -10.48 -17.18 -15.50
C THR A 229 -11.55 -16.14 -15.83
N LYS A 230 -12.70 -16.55 -16.36
CA LYS A 230 -13.79 -15.63 -16.73
C LYS A 230 -14.46 -14.92 -15.55
N LEU A 231 -14.52 -15.59 -14.39
CA LEU A 231 -15.01 -14.95 -13.17
C LEU A 231 -14.02 -13.87 -12.68
N CYS A 232 -12.73 -14.17 -12.75
CA CYS A 232 -11.70 -13.21 -12.34
C CYS A 232 -11.68 -12.00 -13.27
N GLU A 233 -11.70 -12.20 -14.60
CA GLU A 233 -11.81 -11.13 -15.60
C GLU A 233 -13.04 -10.23 -15.33
N ALA A 234 -14.20 -10.83 -15.03
CA ALA A 234 -15.41 -10.07 -14.73
C ALA A 234 -15.27 -9.21 -13.47
N ILE A 235 -14.61 -9.72 -12.43
CA ILE A 235 -14.39 -8.96 -11.18
C ILE A 235 -13.34 -7.86 -11.39
N ASP A 236 -12.31 -8.10 -12.17
CA ASP A 236 -11.30 -7.08 -12.51
C ASP A 236 -11.97 -5.93 -13.28
N ILE A 237 -12.80 -6.23 -14.29
CA ILE A 237 -13.61 -5.22 -15.01
C ILE A 237 -14.53 -4.43 -14.06
N MET A 238 -15.15 -5.09 -13.06
CA MET A 238 -15.96 -4.40 -12.06
C MET A 238 -15.12 -3.44 -11.22
N ASN A 239 -13.91 -3.83 -10.80
CA ASN A 239 -13.01 -2.99 -10.01
C ASN A 239 -12.53 -1.77 -10.80
N ASP A 240 -12.25 -1.93 -12.09
CA ASP A 240 -11.78 -0.86 -12.97
C ASP A 240 -12.88 0.17 -13.29
N ASN A 241 -14.16 -0.21 -13.08
CA ASN A 241 -15.31 0.63 -13.46
C ASN A 241 -16.22 0.96 -12.24
N LEU A 242 -15.65 1.27 -11.06
CA LEU A 242 -16.44 1.54 -9.86
C LEU A 242 -17.20 2.87 -9.90
N GLU A 243 -16.64 3.89 -10.56
CA GLU A 243 -17.23 5.23 -10.70
C GLU A 243 -18.32 5.27 -11.78
N SER A 244 -18.06 4.62 -12.92
CA SER A 244 -18.98 4.51 -14.05
C SER A 244 -19.39 3.04 -14.27
N PRO A 245 -20.26 2.49 -13.40
CA PRO A 245 -20.50 1.05 -13.35
C PRO A 245 -21.20 0.52 -14.58
N LEU A 246 -20.58 -0.49 -15.18
CA LEU A 246 -21.15 -1.28 -16.26
C LEU A 246 -22.30 -2.15 -15.76
N THR A 247 -23.26 -2.43 -16.61
CA THR A 247 -24.32 -3.41 -16.30
C THR A 247 -23.75 -4.84 -16.29
N PRO A 248 -24.37 -5.79 -15.56
CA PRO A 248 -23.97 -7.18 -15.64
C PRO A 248 -24.01 -7.79 -17.05
N GLY A 249 -24.87 -7.24 -17.94
CA GLY A 249 -24.95 -7.63 -19.33
C GLY A 249 -23.70 -7.23 -20.12
N GLU A 250 -23.28 -5.96 -20.00
CA GLU A 250 -22.06 -5.45 -20.64
C GLU A 250 -20.81 -6.19 -20.14
N ILE A 251 -20.72 -6.46 -18.83
CA ILE A 251 -19.61 -7.24 -18.28
C ILE A 251 -19.59 -8.66 -18.85
N ALA A 252 -20.77 -9.31 -18.96
CA ALA A 252 -20.87 -10.64 -19.54
C ALA A 252 -20.41 -10.66 -20.99
N GLU A 253 -20.80 -9.66 -21.79
CA GLU A 253 -20.37 -9.50 -23.19
C GLU A 253 -18.86 -9.34 -23.31
N ILE A 254 -18.24 -8.46 -22.50
CA ILE A 254 -16.78 -8.20 -22.53
C ILE A 254 -16.02 -9.49 -22.21
N VAL A 255 -16.46 -10.30 -21.23
CA VAL A 255 -15.78 -11.56 -20.88
C VAL A 255 -16.19 -12.74 -21.78
N GLY A 256 -17.01 -12.51 -22.81
CA GLY A 256 -17.46 -13.56 -23.73
C GLY A 256 -18.40 -14.58 -23.11
N LEU A 257 -19.32 -14.16 -22.24
CA LEU A 257 -20.32 -15.00 -21.57
C LEU A 257 -21.73 -14.44 -21.81
N SER A 258 -22.76 -15.30 -21.70
CA SER A 258 -24.12 -14.82 -21.55
C SER A 258 -24.35 -14.33 -20.10
N SER A 259 -25.30 -13.41 -19.90
CA SER A 259 -25.67 -12.93 -18.55
C SER A 259 -26.03 -14.08 -17.59
N ARG A 260 -26.70 -15.12 -18.11
CA ARG A 260 -27.06 -16.33 -17.34
C ARG A 260 -25.82 -17.15 -16.92
N GLN A 261 -24.81 -17.24 -17.79
CA GLN A 261 -23.55 -17.90 -17.44
C GLN A 261 -22.77 -17.12 -16.39
N LEU A 262 -22.69 -15.80 -16.52
CA LEU A 262 -22.06 -14.92 -15.55
C LEU A 262 -22.76 -15.07 -14.18
N GLU A 263 -24.08 -15.00 -14.13
CA GLU A 263 -24.85 -15.16 -12.88
C GLU A 263 -24.62 -16.52 -12.22
N ARG A 264 -24.58 -17.61 -13.03
CA ARG A 264 -24.27 -18.95 -12.53
C ARG A 264 -22.86 -19.06 -11.96
N LEU A 265 -21.86 -18.39 -12.56
CA LEU A 265 -20.50 -18.35 -12.05
C LEU A 265 -20.42 -17.64 -10.70
N PHE A 266 -21.04 -16.46 -10.56
CA PHE A 266 -21.07 -15.73 -9.32
C PHE A 266 -21.78 -16.50 -8.21
N ARG A 267 -22.92 -17.11 -8.49
CA ARG A 267 -23.64 -17.95 -7.53
C ARG A 267 -22.83 -19.17 -7.10
N LYS A 268 -22.19 -19.86 -8.05
CA LYS A 268 -21.40 -21.08 -7.80
C LYS A 268 -20.17 -20.83 -6.96
N HIS A 269 -19.43 -19.75 -7.24
CA HIS A 269 -18.10 -19.53 -6.64
C HIS A 269 -18.10 -18.46 -5.54
N LEU A 270 -19.03 -17.52 -5.55
CA LEU A 270 -19.10 -16.40 -4.60
C LEU A 270 -20.39 -16.34 -3.81
N HIS A 271 -21.31 -17.28 -4.03
CA HIS A 271 -22.62 -17.36 -3.37
C HIS A 271 -23.43 -16.05 -3.41
N THR A 272 -23.23 -15.25 -4.46
CA THR A 272 -23.88 -13.94 -4.66
C THR A 272 -24.26 -13.73 -6.13
N THR A 273 -24.95 -12.63 -6.45
CA THR A 273 -25.20 -12.23 -7.84
C THR A 273 -24.14 -11.23 -8.32
N PRO A 274 -23.87 -11.09 -9.64
CA PRO A 274 -22.96 -10.08 -10.18
C PRO A 274 -23.31 -8.67 -9.69
N LYS A 275 -24.59 -8.29 -9.71
CA LYS A 275 -25.08 -6.98 -9.26
C LYS A 275 -24.80 -6.74 -7.78
N SER A 276 -25.09 -7.73 -6.92
CA SER A 276 -24.85 -7.61 -5.47
C SER A 276 -23.37 -7.54 -5.16
N HIS A 277 -22.54 -8.36 -5.84
CA HIS A 277 -21.09 -8.31 -5.71
C HIS A 277 -20.54 -6.95 -6.11
N TYR A 278 -20.95 -6.42 -7.26
CA TYR A 278 -20.52 -5.11 -7.75
C TYR A 278 -20.91 -3.98 -6.79
N THR A 279 -22.14 -4.03 -6.26
CA THR A 279 -22.56 -3.06 -5.25
C THR A 279 -21.69 -3.16 -3.99
N SER A 280 -21.30 -4.36 -3.56
CA SER A 280 -20.42 -4.54 -2.40
C SER A 280 -19.03 -3.97 -2.62
N LEU A 281 -18.45 -4.06 -3.84
CA LEU A 281 -17.18 -3.45 -4.18
C LEU A 281 -17.25 -1.92 -4.08
N ARG A 282 -18.29 -1.31 -4.65
CA ARG A 282 -18.54 0.13 -4.60
C ARG A 282 -18.73 0.66 -3.18
N LEU A 283 -19.44 -0.09 -2.34
CA LEU A 283 -19.64 0.28 -0.93
C LEU A 283 -18.36 0.15 -0.10
N ARG A 284 -17.50 -0.82 -0.40
CA ARG A 284 -16.17 -0.93 0.24
C ARG A 284 -15.29 0.24 -0.16
N LYS A 285 -15.18 0.59 -1.46
CA LYS A 285 -14.50 1.82 -1.91
C LYS A 285 -15.04 3.05 -1.17
N ALA A 286 -16.36 3.17 -1.03
CA ALA A 286 -16.94 4.31 -0.33
C ALA A 286 -16.55 4.36 1.14
N ARG A 287 -16.47 3.21 1.82
CA ARG A 287 -16.02 3.14 3.21
C ARG A 287 -14.56 3.55 3.36
N ASP A 288 -13.69 3.08 2.47
CA ASP A 288 -12.28 3.48 2.44
C ASP A 288 -12.15 5.00 2.26
N LEU A 289 -12.92 5.62 1.34
CA LEU A 289 -12.93 7.07 1.13
C LEU A 289 -13.45 7.84 2.36
N ILE A 290 -14.46 7.33 3.07
CA ILE A 290 -14.97 7.95 4.31
C ILE A 290 -13.87 8.04 5.37
N PHE A 291 -13.04 7.00 5.52
CA PHE A 291 -12.02 6.94 6.58
C PHE A 291 -10.70 7.58 6.20
N GLN A 292 -10.37 7.61 4.91
CA GLN A 292 -9.04 7.96 4.44
C GLN A 292 -8.97 9.34 3.80
N THR A 293 -10.13 10.01 3.59
CA THR A 293 -10.20 11.32 2.94
C THR A 293 -11.13 12.29 3.70
N ASN A 294 -11.04 13.57 3.38
CA ASN A 294 -11.96 14.60 3.87
C ASN A 294 -13.10 14.92 2.87
N MET A 295 -13.37 14.02 1.93
CA MET A 295 -14.42 14.20 0.93
C MET A 295 -15.81 14.24 1.57
N LYS A 296 -16.70 15.06 1.01
CA LYS A 296 -18.11 15.06 1.42
C LYS A 296 -18.81 13.78 1.00
N LEU A 297 -19.79 13.32 1.78
CA LEU A 297 -20.54 12.10 1.46
C LEU A 297 -21.24 12.15 0.08
N SER A 298 -21.60 13.35 -0.39
CA SER A 298 -22.11 13.53 -1.76
C SER A 298 -21.04 13.21 -2.80
N GLU A 299 -19.82 13.71 -2.63
CA GLU A 299 -18.68 13.46 -3.53
C GLU A 299 -18.32 11.96 -3.54
N ILE A 300 -18.23 11.34 -2.34
CA ILE A 300 -17.97 9.91 -2.19
C ILE A 300 -19.04 9.08 -2.90
N SER A 301 -20.33 9.47 -2.80
CA SER A 301 -21.40 8.72 -3.45
C SER A 301 -21.24 8.70 -4.98
N PHE A 302 -20.84 9.81 -5.58
CA PHE A 302 -20.59 9.89 -7.02
C PHE A 302 -19.31 9.17 -7.43
N ALA A 303 -18.20 9.36 -6.68
CA ALA A 303 -16.93 8.65 -6.91
C ALA A 303 -17.06 7.12 -6.83
N CYS A 304 -18.12 6.63 -6.17
CA CYS A 304 -18.48 5.21 -6.12
C CYS A 304 -19.63 4.84 -7.06
N GLY A 305 -19.97 5.70 -8.03
CA GLY A 305 -20.92 5.43 -9.10
C GLY A 305 -22.39 5.38 -8.66
N PHE A 306 -22.76 5.95 -7.51
CA PHE A 306 -24.16 6.05 -7.11
C PHE A 306 -24.78 7.31 -7.71
N SER A 307 -25.97 7.15 -8.29
CA SER A 307 -26.71 8.26 -8.92
C SER A 307 -27.29 9.26 -7.92
N SER A 308 -27.38 8.91 -6.64
CA SER A 308 -27.83 9.82 -5.57
C SER A 308 -27.28 9.43 -4.22
N GLN A 309 -27.00 10.42 -3.37
CA GLN A 309 -26.56 10.22 -1.99
C GLN A 309 -27.62 9.49 -1.14
N THR A 310 -28.89 9.65 -1.42
CA THR A 310 -29.97 8.96 -0.71
C THR A 310 -29.93 7.45 -0.99
N HIS A 311 -29.78 7.06 -2.25
CA HIS A 311 -29.65 5.65 -2.63
C HIS A 311 -28.37 5.04 -2.06
N PHE A 312 -27.25 5.76 -2.14
CA PHE A 312 -25.98 5.38 -1.51
C PHE A 312 -26.15 5.09 -0.03
N SER A 313 -26.70 6.06 0.75
CA SER A 313 -26.86 5.92 2.20
C SER A 313 -27.74 4.73 2.59
N LYS A 314 -28.79 4.45 1.80
CA LYS A 314 -29.65 3.28 1.99
C LYS A 314 -28.89 1.97 1.76
N CYS A 315 -28.16 1.86 0.66
CA CYS A 315 -27.33 0.69 0.34
C CYS A 315 -26.21 0.48 1.37
N TYR A 316 -25.54 1.56 1.77
CA TYR A 316 -24.47 1.53 2.75
C TYR A 316 -24.96 1.00 4.10
N ARG A 317 -26.07 1.55 4.61
CA ARG A 317 -26.67 1.09 5.86
C ARG A 317 -27.15 -0.37 5.78
N ALA A 318 -27.71 -0.79 4.65
CA ALA A 318 -28.11 -2.17 4.45
C ALA A 318 -26.92 -3.14 4.46
N PHE A 319 -25.76 -2.72 3.96
CA PHE A 319 -24.56 -3.55 3.85
C PHE A 319 -23.70 -3.56 5.13
N PHE A 320 -23.48 -2.40 5.76
CA PHE A 320 -22.63 -2.26 6.94
C PHE A 320 -23.39 -2.18 8.27
N GLY A 321 -24.72 -2.08 8.24
CA GLY A 321 -25.54 -1.95 9.45
C GLY A 321 -25.57 -0.54 10.06
N ILE A 322 -24.71 0.37 9.61
CA ILE A 322 -24.57 1.74 10.10
C ILE A 322 -24.69 2.73 8.92
N SER A 323 -25.13 3.97 9.21
CA SER A 323 -25.18 5.01 8.16
C SER A 323 -23.78 5.57 7.88
N PRO A 324 -23.49 5.99 6.62
CA PRO A 324 -22.15 6.50 6.27
C PRO A 324 -21.74 7.75 7.08
N SER A 325 -22.69 8.55 7.57
CA SER A 325 -22.43 9.72 8.41
C SER A 325 -22.13 9.40 9.88
N ARG A 326 -22.32 8.15 10.31
CA ARG A 326 -22.07 7.67 11.67
C ARG A 326 -20.99 6.58 11.74
N ASP A 327 -20.47 6.19 10.60
CA ASP A 327 -19.40 5.19 10.55
C ASP A 327 -18.08 5.91 10.86
N ASP A 328 -17.57 5.70 12.09
CA ASP A 328 -16.35 6.29 12.63
C ASP A 328 -15.14 5.35 12.56
N GLY A 329 -15.28 4.25 11.84
CA GLY A 329 -14.19 3.26 11.66
C GLY A 329 -13.92 2.35 12.84
N ARG A 330 -14.63 2.54 13.95
CA ARG A 330 -14.50 1.64 15.09
C ARG A 330 -15.17 0.31 14.76
N PHE A 331 -14.38 -0.65 14.35
CA PHE A 331 -14.81 -2.03 14.28
C PHE A 331 -14.97 -2.54 15.72
N GLU A 332 -16.20 -2.66 16.19
CA GLU A 332 -16.45 -3.61 17.27
C GLU A 332 -16.12 -5.01 16.73
N ALA A 333 -15.14 -5.67 17.35
CA ALA A 333 -14.70 -7.03 17.05
C ALA A 333 -15.82 -8.09 17.29
N ALA A 334 -17.07 -7.68 17.38
CA ALA A 334 -18.22 -8.50 17.76
C ALA A 334 -18.96 -9.18 16.59
N SER A 335 -18.60 -8.94 15.32
CA SER A 335 -19.35 -9.51 14.19
C SER A 335 -18.63 -10.58 13.37
N ALA A 336 -17.48 -11.09 13.83
CA ALA A 336 -16.79 -12.20 13.16
C ALA A 336 -17.52 -13.55 13.26
N ASN A 337 -18.71 -13.62 13.85
CA ASN A 337 -19.41 -14.89 14.11
C ASN A 337 -20.87 -14.96 13.60
N ARG A 338 -21.21 -14.22 12.53
CA ARG A 338 -22.53 -14.44 11.84
C ARG A 338 -22.33 -14.52 10.33
N GLY A 339 -21.69 -15.61 9.91
CA GLY A 339 -21.68 -16.07 8.52
C GLY A 339 -22.84 -17.01 8.22
N SER A 340 -24.07 -16.52 8.24
CA SER A 340 -25.19 -17.21 7.58
C SER A 340 -26.30 -16.19 7.35
N PHE A 341 -26.24 -15.49 6.22
CA PHE A 341 -27.38 -14.73 5.72
C PHE A 341 -28.30 -15.68 4.96
N THR A 342 -29.34 -16.13 5.62
CA THR A 342 -30.56 -16.63 4.97
C THR A 342 -31.38 -15.40 4.63
N ILE A 343 -31.50 -15.07 3.37
CA ILE A 343 -32.45 -14.08 2.87
C ILE A 343 -33.66 -14.88 2.41
N ALA A 344 -34.77 -14.68 3.10
CA ALA A 344 -36.09 -15.09 2.65
C ALA A 344 -36.55 -14.22 1.46
#